data_f3d3f1130395483795c1c4e49bebc46c
#
_entry.id   f3d3f1130395483795c1c4e49bebc46c
#
_cell.length_a   1.000
_cell.length_b   1.000
_cell.length_c   1.000
_cell.angle_alpha   90.00
_cell.angle_beta   90.00
_cell.angle_gamma   90.00
#
_symmetry.space_group_name_H-M   'P 1'
#
loop_
_entity.id
_entity.type
_entity.pdbx_description
1 polymer ?
#
loop_
_entity_poly.entity_id
_entity_poly.type
_entity_poly.pdbx_seq_one_letter_code
_entity_poly.pdbx_strand_id
1 'polypeptide(L)'
;MKTRDKILYKSLELFNELGEPNVTTLLISDELEISPGNLYYHFKSKTEILTEIFGWFENEMYQLLESPNSGSDIEDQWFFLHLIFENIAKYRFIYKDVVNVLERYEEIKLRFQKIILKKREASLKILSNLQEEGSLQANDGEVEALCEHIVLTATFWLNYKLISQGELTEDVLSQGVYQVISLVAPFLDAGQREQLNELKAAYL
;
A
#
# COMPACT_ATOMS: atom_id res chain seq x y z
N MET A 1 10.27 -12.27 -22.10
CA MET A 1 10.67 -11.31 -21.06
C MET A 1 12.18 -11.12 -21.12
N LYS A 2 12.68 -9.88 -21.08
CA LYS A 2 14.13 -9.57 -21.12
C LYS A 2 14.80 -9.98 -19.81
N THR A 3 16.10 -10.28 -19.82
CA THR A 3 16.85 -10.68 -18.61
C THR A 3 16.75 -9.62 -17.51
N ARG A 4 16.81 -8.34 -17.87
CA ARG A 4 16.66 -7.22 -16.93
C ARG A 4 15.35 -7.28 -16.17
N ASP A 5 14.24 -7.56 -16.88
CA ASP A 5 12.91 -7.66 -16.25
C ASP A 5 12.82 -8.90 -15.33
N LYS A 6 13.43 -10.04 -15.77
CA LYS A 6 13.50 -11.25 -14.92
C LYS A 6 14.20 -10.98 -13.61
N ILE A 7 15.30 -10.20 -13.62
CA ILE A 7 16.02 -9.82 -12.41
C ILE A 7 15.11 -9.03 -11.47
N LEU A 8 14.38 -8.03 -11.98
CA LEU A 8 13.47 -7.21 -11.16
C LEU A 8 12.32 -8.02 -10.56
N TYR A 9 11.64 -8.88 -11.35
CA TYR A 9 10.55 -9.70 -10.86
C TYR A 9 11.02 -10.70 -9.81
N LYS A 10 12.14 -11.41 -10.06
CA LYS A 10 12.69 -12.36 -9.07
C LYS A 10 13.16 -11.63 -7.81
N SER A 11 13.76 -10.44 -7.95
CA SER A 11 14.15 -9.63 -6.78
C SER A 11 12.95 -9.21 -5.94
N LEU A 12 11.84 -8.79 -6.58
CA LEU A 12 10.60 -8.44 -5.88
C LEU A 12 10.02 -9.65 -5.11
N GLU A 13 10.01 -10.83 -5.74
CA GLU A 13 9.60 -12.09 -5.11
C GLU A 13 10.44 -12.37 -3.85
N LEU A 14 11.77 -12.39 -4.01
CA LEU A 14 12.70 -12.66 -2.91
C LEU A 14 12.62 -11.60 -1.79
N PHE A 15 12.49 -10.31 -2.13
CA PHE A 15 12.31 -9.24 -1.13
C PHE A 15 11.02 -9.44 -0.33
N ASN A 16 9.94 -9.83 -0.99
CA ASN A 16 8.65 -10.08 -0.35
C ASN A 16 8.68 -11.31 0.58
N GLU A 17 9.41 -12.35 0.21
CA GLU A 17 9.51 -13.61 0.96
C GLU A 17 10.50 -13.51 2.12
N LEU A 18 11.73 -13.14 1.80
CA LEU A 18 12.87 -13.20 2.73
C LEU A 18 13.12 -11.87 3.47
N GLY A 19 12.51 -10.77 3.01
CA GLY A 19 12.84 -9.41 3.44
C GLY A 19 14.08 -8.88 2.69
N GLU A 20 14.04 -7.59 2.36
CA GLU A 20 15.10 -6.93 1.57
C GLU A 20 16.52 -7.12 2.17
N PRO A 21 16.75 -7.02 3.49
CA PRO A 21 18.09 -7.15 4.06
C PRO A 21 18.77 -8.51 3.80
N ASN A 22 17.96 -9.56 3.71
CA ASN A 22 18.46 -10.94 3.58
C ASN A 22 18.74 -11.35 2.13
N VAL A 23 18.37 -10.52 1.16
CA VAL A 23 18.55 -10.81 -0.26
C VAL A 23 19.82 -10.14 -0.77
N THR A 24 20.70 -10.93 -1.39
CA THR A 24 21.93 -10.47 -2.04
C THR A 24 21.80 -10.58 -3.55
N THR A 25 22.64 -9.83 -4.30
CA THR A 25 22.73 -9.97 -5.76
C THR A 25 23.20 -11.37 -6.18
N LEU A 26 23.99 -12.05 -5.33
CA LEU A 26 24.40 -13.42 -5.58
C LEU A 26 23.20 -14.38 -5.50
N LEU A 27 22.39 -14.27 -4.44
CA LEU A 27 21.15 -15.06 -4.32
C LEU A 27 20.22 -14.86 -5.52
N ILE A 28 20.03 -13.59 -5.96
CA ILE A 28 19.21 -13.29 -7.13
C ILE A 28 19.76 -13.96 -8.40
N SER A 29 21.10 -13.95 -8.56
CA SER A 29 21.74 -14.60 -9.70
C SER A 29 21.55 -16.11 -9.68
N ASP A 30 21.72 -16.75 -8.52
CA ASP A 30 21.57 -18.19 -8.31
C ASP A 30 20.13 -18.63 -8.60
N GLU A 31 19.14 -17.91 -8.09
CA GLU A 31 17.71 -18.19 -8.30
C GLU A 31 17.28 -18.04 -9.77
N LEU A 32 18.01 -17.22 -10.54
CA LEU A 32 17.76 -17.03 -11.98
C LEU A 32 18.63 -17.93 -12.86
N GLU A 33 19.55 -18.72 -12.27
CA GLU A 33 20.53 -19.53 -12.99
C GLU A 33 21.37 -18.71 -13.97
N ILE A 34 21.73 -17.47 -13.60
CA ILE A 34 22.59 -16.59 -14.37
C ILE A 34 23.91 -16.31 -13.62
N SER A 35 24.97 -15.99 -14.37
CA SER A 35 26.22 -15.61 -13.73
C SER A 35 26.08 -14.25 -13.01
N PRO A 36 26.79 -14.04 -11.87
CA PRO A 36 26.84 -12.73 -11.22
C PRO A 36 27.29 -11.60 -12.17
N GLY A 37 28.20 -11.89 -13.11
CA GLY A 37 28.62 -10.94 -14.13
C GLY A 37 27.48 -10.51 -15.06
N ASN A 38 26.55 -11.42 -15.37
CA ASN A 38 25.38 -11.10 -16.17
C ASN A 38 24.42 -10.18 -15.38
N LEU A 39 24.20 -10.44 -14.09
CA LEU A 39 23.39 -9.56 -13.22
C LEU A 39 24.04 -8.16 -13.17
N TYR A 40 25.35 -8.07 -12.90
CA TYR A 40 26.07 -6.79 -12.81
C TYR A 40 26.17 -6.03 -14.15
N TYR A 41 25.98 -6.70 -15.27
CA TYR A 41 25.82 -6.04 -16.56
C TYR A 41 24.53 -5.20 -16.59
N HIS A 42 23.45 -5.70 -15.98
CA HIS A 42 22.16 -5.04 -15.96
C HIS A 42 21.98 -4.05 -14.80
N PHE A 43 22.49 -4.39 -13.61
CA PHE A 43 22.34 -3.61 -12.38
C PHE A 43 23.66 -3.58 -11.61
N LYS A 44 24.15 -2.39 -11.29
CA LYS A 44 25.45 -2.22 -10.61
C LYS A 44 25.40 -2.54 -9.11
N SER A 45 24.20 -2.55 -8.52
CA SER A 45 24.04 -2.83 -7.08
C SER A 45 22.62 -3.31 -6.78
N LYS A 46 22.43 -3.90 -5.59
CA LYS A 46 21.10 -4.19 -5.05
C LYS A 46 20.24 -2.91 -4.89
N THR A 47 20.89 -1.80 -4.52
CA THR A 47 20.20 -0.50 -4.41
C THR A 47 19.57 -0.07 -5.72
N GLU A 48 20.25 -0.26 -6.85
CA GLU A 48 19.70 0.08 -8.17
C GLU A 48 18.46 -0.77 -8.50
N ILE A 49 18.51 -2.07 -8.20
CA ILE A 49 17.36 -2.99 -8.34
C ILE A 49 16.19 -2.53 -7.47
N LEU A 50 16.46 -2.24 -6.19
CA LEU A 50 15.46 -1.78 -5.25
C LEU A 50 14.82 -0.45 -5.67
N THR A 51 15.63 0.52 -6.10
CA THR A 51 15.14 1.84 -6.55
C THR A 51 14.21 1.70 -7.75
N GLU A 52 14.50 0.78 -8.66
CA GLU A 52 13.65 0.55 -9.83
C GLU A 52 12.34 -0.15 -9.46
N ILE A 53 12.39 -1.16 -8.59
CA ILE A 53 11.19 -1.82 -8.06
C ILE A 53 10.32 -0.81 -7.28
N PHE A 54 10.96 0.08 -6.49
CA PHE A 54 10.26 1.17 -5.82
C PHE A 54 9.60 2.13 -6.82
N GLY A 55 10.23 2.38 -7.96
CA GLY A 55 9.64 3.17 -9.05
C GLY A 55 8.37 2.56 -9.62
N TRP A 56 8.28 1.23 -9.71
CA TRP A 56 7.04 0.55 -10.09
C TRP A 56 5.93 0.77 -9.06
N PHE A 57 6.25 0.53 -7.79
CA PHE A 57 5.32 0.77 -6.68
C PHE A 57 4.81 2.21 -6.66
N GLU A 58 5.71 3.19 -6.75
CA GLU A 58 5.39 4.62 -6.74
C GLU A 58 4.44 4.99 -7.89
N ASN A 59 4.77 4.54 -9.11
CA ASN A 59 3.96 4.84 -10.29
C ASN A 59 2.56 4.23 -10.20
N GLU A 60 2.44 2.97 -9.81
CA GLU A 60 1.15 2.31 -9.61
C GLU A 60 0.33 2.99 -8.50
N MET A 61 0.97 3.35 -7.38
CA MET A 61 0.31 4.07 -6.29
C MET A 61 -0.18 5.46 -6.73
N TYR A 62 0.63 6.21 -7.49
CA TYR A 62 0.21 7.52 -8.01
C TYR A 62 -0.97 7.42 -8.96
N GLN A 63 -0.97 6.43 -9.86
CA GLN A 63 -2.12 6.21 -10.75
C GLN A 63 -3.42 5.96 -9.99
N LEU A 64 -3.38 5.22 -8.89
CA LEU A 64 -4.53 5.02 -8.02
C LEU A 64 -4.95 6.32 -7.32
N LEU A 65 -4.00 7.06 -6.75
CA LEU A 65 -4.28 8.25 -5.94
C LEU A 65 -4.66 9.49 -6.77
N GLU A 66 -4.24 9.58 -8.04
CA GLU A 66 -4.59 10.69 -8.94
C GLU A 66 -6.06 10.65 -9.41
N SER A 67 -6.61 9.45 -9.48
CA SER A 67 -8.02 9.24 -9.85
C SER A 67 -8.74 8.50 -8.72
N PRO A 68 -8.80 9.08 -7.51
CA PRO A 68 -9.61 8.46 -6.47
C PRO A 68 -11.03 8.38 -6.99
N ASN A 69 -11.63 7.20 -6.82
CA ASN A 69 -13.00 6.99 -7.28
C ASN A 69 -13.90 8.08 -6.68
N SER A 70 -14.50 8.89 -7.55
CA SER A 70 -15.34 10.02 -7.12
C SER A 70 -16.78 9.61 -6.80
N GLY A 71 -17.05 8.30 -6.74
CA GLY A 71 -18.32 7.80 -6.30
C GLY A 71 -18.57 8.11 -4.82
N SER A 72 -19.78 8.53 -4.49
CA SER A 72 -20.22 8.77 -3.11
C SER A 72 -20.68 7.48 -2.41
N ASP A 73 -20.74 6.36 -3.13
CA ASP A 73 -21.17 5.07 -2.60
C ASP A 73 -20.03 4.41 -1.80
N ILE A 74 -20.39 3.79 -0.69
CA ILE A 74 -19.46 3.07 0.19
C ILE A 74 -18.82 1.86 -0.53
N GLU A 75 -19.51 1.27 -1.51
CA GLU A 75 -18.99 0.18 -2.34
C GLU A 75 -17.84 0.65 -3.23
N ASP A 76 -17.97 1.82 -3.84
CA ASP A 76 -16.90 2.46 -4.63
C ASP A 76 -15.66 2.74 -3.77
N GLN A 77 -15.86 3.22 -2.53
CA GLN A 77 -14.77 3.46 -1.59
C GLN A 77 -14.12 2.16 -1.11
N TRP A 78 -14.91 1.10 -0.92
CA TRP A 78 -14.41 -0.24 -0.61
C TRP A 78 -13.50 -0.75 -1.72
N PHE A 79 -13.93 -0.67 -2.96
CA PHE A 79 -13.16 -1.12 -4.13
C PHE A 79 -11.87 -0.30 -4.31
N PHE A 80 -11.95 1.02 -4.18
CA PHE A 80 -10.77 1.89 -4.24
C PHE A 80 -9.73 1.53 -3.19
N LEU A 81 -10.14 1.37 -1.95
CA LEU A 81 -9.24 0.95 -0.87
C LEU A 81 -8.67 -0.45 -1.11
N HIS A 82 -9.47 -1.35 -1.68
CA HIS A 82 -9.00 -2.69 -2.03
C HIS A 82 -7.82 -2.63 -3.01
N LEU A 83 -7.90 -1.82 -4.06
CA LEU A 83 -6.80 -1.60 -5.00
C LEU A 83 -5.55 -1.00 -4.33
N ILE A 84 -5.73 -0.07 -3.39
CA ILE A 84 -4.63 0.48 -2.58
C ILE A 84 -3.95 -0.64 -1.76
N PHE A 85 -4.74 -1.49 -1.09
CA PHE A 85 -4.19 -2.59 -0.28
C PHE A 85 -3.56 -3.69 -1.15
N GLU A 86 -4.09 -3.99 -2.33
CA GLU A 86 -3.45 -4.89 -3.30
C GLU A 86 -2.08 -4.37 -3.74
N ASN A 87 -1.97 -3.07 -4.05
CA ASN A 87 -0.69 -2.46 -4.37
C ASN A 87 0.29 -2.54 -3.20
N ILE A 88 -0.16 -2.27 -1.97
CA ILE A 88 0.64 -2.43 -0.75
C ILE A 88 1.12 -3.89 -0.60
N ALA A 89 0.25 -4.87 -0.81
CA ALA A 89 0.59 -6.28 -0.68
C ALA A 89 1.55 -6.78 -1.76
N LYS A 90 1.42 -6.28 -2.98
CA LYS A 90 2.33 -6.56 -4.09
C LYS A 90 3.78 -6.16 -3.76
N TYR A 91 3.95 -5.05 -3.05
CA TYR A 91 5.25 -4.52 -2.63
C TYR A 91 5.43 -4.59 -1.10
N ARG A 92 4.91 -5.66 -0.47
CA ARG A 92 4.81 -5.78 0.99
C ARG A 92 6.15 -5.70 1.73
N PHE A 93 7.27 -6.00 1.09
CA PHE A 93 8.59 -5.90 1.70
C PHE A 93 8.90 -4.46 2.17
N ILE A 94 8.39 -3.43 1.45
CA ILE A 94 8.55 -2.02 1.83
C ILE A 94 7.80 -1.76 3.14
N TYR A 95 6.57 -2.23 3.23
CA TYR A 95 5.69 -1.98 4.38
C TYR A 95 6.04 -2.83 5.60
N LYS A 96 6.53 -4.08 5.40
CA LYS A 96 6.97 -4.95 6.50
C LYS A 96 8.11 -4.36 7.32
N ASP A 97 8.97 -3.57 6.71
CA ASP A 97 10.19 -3.02 7.32
C ASP A 97 10.37 -1.52 6.96
N VAL A 98 9.25 -0.80 6.88
CA VAL A 98 9.20 0.56 6.31
C VAL A 98 10.23 1.50 6.94
N VAL A 99 10.35 1.54 8.26
CA VAL A 99 11.27 2.45 8.95
C VAL A 99 12.71 2.16 8.56
N ASN A 100 13.14 0.90 8.63
CA ASN A 100 14.52 0.52 8.28
C ASN A 100 14.83 0.69 6.79
N VAL A 101 13.86 0.43 5.89
CA VAL A 101 14.04 0.69 4.45
C VAL A 101 14.25 2.19 4.21
N LEU A 102 13.43 3.05 4.83
CA LEU A 102 13.54 4.50 4.67
C LEU A 102 14.81 5.07 5.32
N GLU A 103 15.30 4.48 6.40
CA GLU A 103 16.57 4.90 7.01
C GLU A 103 17.79 4.52 6.16
N ARG A 104 17.73 3.36 5.48
CA ARG A 104 18.86 2.89 4.63
C ARG A 104 18.94 3.57 3.27
N TYR A 105 17.80 4.01 2.72
CA TYR A 105 17.70 4.50 1.33
C TYR A 105 17.07 5.90 1.30
N GLU A 106 17.89 6.95 1.42
CA GLU A 106 17.43 8.35 1.50
C GLU A 106 16.60 8.77 0.29
N GLU A 107 16.96 8.34 -0.93
CA GLU A 107 16.16 8.61 -2.14
C GLU A 107 14.75 8.02 -2.02
N ILE A 108 14.64 6.79 -1.56
CA ILE A 108 13.36 6.09 -1.35
C ILE A 108 12.55 6.79 -0.27
N LYS A 109 13.19 7.24 0.82
CA LYS A 109 12.55 7.99 1.89
C LYS A 109 11.84 9.24 1.37
N LEU A 110 12.55 10.07 0.60
CA LEU A 110 11.97 11.31 0.04
C LEU A 110 10.79 11.02 -0.90
N ARG A 111 10.87 9.95 -1.68
CA ARG A 111 9.79 9.53 -2.58
C ARG A 111 8.61 8.95 -1.80
N PHE A 112 8.86 8.15 -0.78
CA PHE A 112 7.81 7.59 0.08
C PHE A 112 7.07 8.68 0.88
N GLN A 113 7.77 9.71 1.36
CA GLN A 113 7.15 10.87 2.00
C GLN A 113 6.14 11.56 1.06
N LYS A 114 6.47 11.69 -0.24
CA LYS A 114 5.53 12.22 -1.23
C LYS A 114 4.30 11.32 -1.41
N ILE A 115 4.47 10.00 -1.36
CA ILE A 115 3.34 9.06 -1.40
C ILE A 115 2.42 9.25 -0.19
N ILE A 116 2.97 9.43 1.02
CA ILE A 116 2.18 9.73 2.21
C ILE A 116 1.38 11.03 2.05
N LEU A 117 2.00 12.09 1.54
CA LEU A 117 1.30 13.35 1.24
C LEU A 117 0.18 13.14 0.21
N LYS A 118 0.42 12.38 -0.85
CA LYS A 118 -0.60 12.06 -1.85
C LYS A 118 -1.75 11.22 -1.29
N LYS A 119 -1.47 10.24 -0.45
CA LYS A 119 -2.51 9.49 0.27
C LYS A 119 -3.37 10.42 1.13
N ARG A 120 -2.74 11.36 1.84
CA ARG A 120 -3.45 12.36 2.64
C ARG A 120 -4.34 13.26 1.78
N GLU A 121 -3.81 13.79 0.66
CA GLU A 121 -4.58 14.61 -0.29
C GLU A 121 -5.80 13.85 -0.85
N ALA A 122 -5.61 12.61 -1.28
CA ALA A 122 -6.69 11.77 -1.81
C ALA A 122 -7.76 11.48 -0.74
N SER A 123 -7.34 11.08 0.48
CA SER A 123 -8.25 10.82 1.59
C SER A 123 -9.04 12.07 1.99
N LEU A 124 -8.38 13.21 2.08
CA LEU A 124 -9.04 14.47 2.41
C LEU A 124 -10.08 14.86 1.35
N LYS A 125 -9.74 14.72 0.06
CA LYS A 125 -10.66 14.98 -1.04
C LYS A 125 -11.91 14.10 -0.98
N ILE A 126 -11.74 12.78 -0.73
CA ILE A 126 -12.86 11.85 -0.59
C ILE A 126 -13.75 12.25 0.59
N LEU A 127 -13.18 12.48 1.76
CA LEU A 127 -13.93 12.84 2.97
C LEU A 127 -14.66 14.17 2.81
N SER A 128 -14.03 15.19 2.20
CA SER A 128 -14.65 16.48 1.94
C SER A 128 -15.82 16.36 0.95
N ASN A 129 -15.69 15.55 -0.11
CA ASN A 129 -16.79 15.30 -1.03
C ASN A 129 -17.98 14.65 -0.32
N LEU A 130 -17.75 13.63 0.50
CA LEU A 130 -18.80 12.97 1.29
C LEU A 130 -19.47 13.92 2.29
N GLN A 131 -18.71 14.86 2.86
CA GLN A 131 -19.23 15.91 3.75
C GLN A 131 -20.11 16.89 2.98
N GLU A 132 -19.66 17.38 1.83
CA GLU A 132 -20.42 18.31 0.96
C GLU A 132 -21.75 17.69 0.44
N GLU A 133 -21.74 16.39 0.15
CA GLU A 133 -22.92 15.62 -0.27
C GLU A 133 -23.88 15.29 0.89
N GLY A 134 -23.44 15.53 2.15
CA GLY A 134 -24.23 15.23 3.35
C GLY A 134 -24.20 13.75 3.78
N SER A 135 -23.40 12.94 3.11
CA SER A 135 -23.20 11.51 3.41
C SER A 135 -22.30 11.30 4.62
N LEU A 136 -21.41 12.25 4.91
CA LEU A 136 -20.52 12.26 6.08
C LEU A 136 -20.93 13.39 7.03
N GLN A 137 -21.34 13.04 8.23
CA GLN A 137 -21.72 13.96 9.30
C GLN A 137 -20.55 14.19 10.27
N ALA A 138 -19.51 14.84 9.80
CA ALA A 138 -18.32 15.18 10.56
C ALA A 138 -17.99 16.67 10.38
N ASN A 139 -17.45 17.33 11.41
CA ASN A 139 -16.92 18.68 11.27
C ASN A 139 -15.48 18.65 10.68
N ASP A 140 -14.95 19.82 10.28
CA ASP A 140 -13.65 19.91 9.62
C ASP A 140 -12.50 19.32 10.46
N GLY A 141 -12.53 19.48 11.77
CA GLY A 141 -11.52 18.90 12.67
C GLY A 141 -11.61 17.35 12.74
N GLU A 142 -12.82 16.81 12.66
CA GLU A 142 -13.04 15.37 12.59
C GLU A 142 -12.60 14.80 11.23
N VAL A 143 -12.86 15.52 10.13
CA VAL A 143 -12.39 15.14 8.78
C VAL A 143 -10.86 15.09 8.74
N GLU A 144 -10.16 16.09 9.27
CA GLU A 144 -8.70 16.08 9.37
C GLU A 144 -8.18 14.90 10.22
N ALA A 145 -8.79 14.63 11.37
CA ALA A 145 -8.42 13.50 12.22
C ALA A 145 -8.66 12.16 11.54
N LEU A 146 -9.79 11.99 10.85
CA LEU A 146 -10.09 10.79 10.07
C LEU A 146 -9.07 10.57 8.97
N CYS A 147 -8.69 11.64 8.25
CA CYS A 147 -7.67 11.57 7.21
C CYS A 147 -6.33 11.04 7.75
N GLU A 148 -5.85 11.56 8.88
CA GLU A 148 -4.62 11.07 9.52
C GLU A 148 -4.74 9.59 9.95
N HIS A 149 -5.87 9.19 10.54
CA HIS A 149 -6.11 7.80 10.94
C HIS A 149 -6.17 6.84 9.74
N ILE A 150 -6.79 7.24 8.63
CA ILE A 150 -6.84 6.46 7.39
C ILE A 150 -5.43 6.20 6.86
N VAL A 151 -4.61 7.27 6.72
CA VAL A 151 -3.24 7.16 6.22
C VAL A 151 -2.37 6.32 7.16
N LEU A 152 -2.49 6.52 8.47
CA LEU A 152 -1.80 5.74 9.49
C LEU A 152 -2.17 4.26 9.38
N THR A 153 -3.47 3.94 9.36
CA THR A 153 -3.97 2.56 9.28
C THR A 153 -3.50 1.88 7.99
N ALA A 154 -3.69 2.51 6.84
CA ALA A 154 -3.26 1.95 5.56
C ALA A 154 -1.74 1.75 5.46
N THR A 155 -0.94 2.57 6.16
CA THR A 155 0.51 2.47 6.13
C THR A 155 1.04 1.36 7.05
N PHE A 156 0.46 1.20 8.23
CA PHE A 156 1.00 0.29 9.25
C PHE A 156 0.15 -0.99 9.48
N TRP A 157 -0.91 -1.20 8.69
CA TRP A 157 -1.77 -2.37 8.84
C TRP A 157 -1.02 -3.70 8.75
N LEU A 158 -0.14 -3.86 7.74
CA LEU A 158 0.63 -5.08 7.58
C LEU A 158 1.59 -5.33 8.76
N ASN A 159 2.25 -4.27 9.28
CA ASN A 159 3.09 -4.39 10.47
C ASN A 159 2.28 -4.84 11.69
N TYR A 160 1.13 -4.21 11.91
CA TYR A 160 0.25 -4.57 13.02
C TYR A 160 -0.17 -6.04 12.95
N LYS A 161 -0.56 -6.53 11.76
CA LYS A 161 -0.95 -7.93 11.57
C LYS A 161 0.22 -8.89 11.77
N LEU A 162 1.40 -8.59 11.26
CA LEU A 162 2.61 -9.39 11.49
C LEU A 162 2.98 -9.47 12.97
N ILE A 163 2.90 -8.35 13.71
CA ILE A 163 3.22 -8.31 15.14
C ILE A 163 2.16 -9.07 15.95
N SER A 164 0.89 -8.92 15.60
CA SER A 164 -0.22 -9.51 16.37
C SER A 164 -0.49 -10.98 16.06
N GLN A 165 -0.21 -11.45 14.84
CA GLN A 165 -0.54 -12.79 14.37
C GLN A 165 0.68 -13.62 13.95
N GLY A 166 1.84 -12.99 13.73
CA GLY A 166 3.07 -13.64 13.27
C GLY A 166 3.16 -13.87 11.77
N GLU A 167 2.05 -13.86 11.06
CA GLU A 167 1.98 -14.08 9.61
C GLU A 167 0.88 -13.21 8.96
N LEU A 168 0.91 -13.09 7.62
CA LEU A 168 -0.13 -12.44 6.84
C LEU A 168 -1.05 -13.51 6.25
N THR A 169 -2.31 -13.49 6.65
CA THR A 169 -3.37 -14.38 6.16
C THR A 169 -3.93 -13.89 4.82
N GLU A 170 -4.66 -14.76 4.10
CA GLU A 170 -5.25 -14.42 2.78
C GLU A 170 -6.25 -13.25 2.87
N ASP A 171 -6.96 -13.12 3.99
CA ASP A 171 -7.97 -12.11 4.25
C ASP A 171 -7.40 -10.78 4.78
N VAL A 172 -6.07 -10.66 4.93
CA VAL A 172 -5.42 -9.46 5.49
C VAL A 172 -5.77 -8.16 4.75
N LEU A 173 -6.00 -8.24 3.43
CA LEU A 173 -6.34 -7.08 2.61
C LEU A 173 -7.78 -6.62 2.88
N SER A 174 -8.75 -7.53 2.83
CA SER A 174 -10.15 -7.23 3.11
C SER A 174 -10.34 -6.73 4.55
N GLN A 175 -9.62 -7.31 5.51
CA GLN A 175 -9.60 -6.80 6.88
C GLN A 175 -9.05 -5.37 6.94
N GLY A 176 -7.98 -5.05 6.19
CA GLY A 176 -7.41 -3.71 6.13
C GLY A 176 -8.38 -2.69 5.57
N VAL A 177 -9.05 -3.02 4.46
CA VAL A 177 -10.11 -2.19 3.87
C VAL A 177 -11.22 -1.93 4.90
N TYR A 178 -11.71 -2.98 5.54
CA TYR A 178 -12.75 -2.86 6.56
C TYR A 178 -12.31 -1.98 7.74
N GLN A 179 -11.07 -2.10 8.21
CA GLN A 179 -10.57 -1.26 9.30
C GLN A 179 -10.56 0.22 8.92
N VAL A 180 -10.11 0.55 7.71
CA VAL A 180 -10.11 1.95 7.23
C VAL A 180 -11.54 2.50 7.15
N ILE A 181 -12.47 1.77 6.53
CA ILE A 181 -13.85 2.25 6.40
C ILE A 181 -14.54 2.31 7.77
N SER A 182 -14.21 1.40 8.69
CA SER A 182 -14.76 1.40 10.06
C SER A 182 -14.42 2.68 10.85
N LEU A 183 -13.33 3.37 10.51
CA LEU A 183 -13.00 4.68 11.11
C LEU A 183 -14.03 5.74 10.72
N VAL A 184 -14.55 5.66 9.51
CA VAL A 184 -15.51 6.62 8.95
C VAL A 184 -16.97 6.26 9.32
N ALA A 185 -17.24 4.97 9.57
CA ALA A 185 -18.58 4.44 9.84
C ALA A 185 -19.42 5.21 10.88
N PRO A 186 -18.86 5.69 12.02
CA PRO A 186 -19.64 6.46 12.99
C PRO A 186 -20.24 7.77 12.45
N PHE A 187 -19.65 8.31 11.40
CA PHE A 187 -20.00 9.59 10.79
C PHE A 187 -20.87 9.43 9.53
N LEU A 188 -21.06 8.19 9.03
CA LEU A 188 -21.91 7.90 7.87
C LEU A 188 -23.38 7.96 8.23
N ASP A 189 -24.24 8.23 7.24
CA ASP A 189 -25.68 8.09 7.37
C ASP A 189 -26.11 6.62 7.57
N ALA A 190 -27.40 6.40 7.86
CA ALA A 190 -27.91 5.06 8.18
C ALA A 190 -27.86 4.12 6.96
N GLY A 191 -28.11 4.62 5.75
CA GLY A 191 -28.10 3.82 4.53
C GLY A 191 -26.70 3.31 4.19
N GLN A 192 -25.70 4.16 4.26
CA GLN A 192 -24.31 3.79 4.03
C GLN A 192 -23.74 2.84 5.10
N ARG A 193 -24.18 2.98 6.35
CA ARG A 193 -23.82 2.01 7.41
C ARG A 193 -24.40 0.62 7.14
N GLU A 194 -25.61 0.53 6.61
CA GLU A 194 -26.23 -0.75 6.24
C GLU A 194 -25.45 -1.41 5.10
N GLN A 195 -25.11 -0.67 4.04
CA GLN A 195 -24.26 -1.14 2.94
C GLN A 195 -22.90 -1.61 3.44
N LEU A 196 -22.25 -0.89 4.36
CA LEU A 196 -20.98 -1.33 4.96
C LEU A 196 -21.13 -2.68 5.69
N ASN A 197 -22.24 -2.91 6.40
CA ASN A 197 -22.49 -4.19 7.07
C ASN A 197 -22.69 -5.33 6.07
N GLU A 198 -23.33 -5.07 4.93
CA GLU A 198 -23.48 -6.05 3.83
C GLU A 198 -22.11 -6.39 3.22
N LEU A 199 -21.29 -5.39 2.91
CA LEU A 199 -19.91 -5.59 2.41
C LEU A 199 -19.06 -6.39 3.41
N LYS A 200 -19.15 -6.07 4.71
CA LYS A 200 -18.48 -6.84 5.75
C LYS A 200 -18.89 -8.32 5.70
N ALA A 201 -20.17 -8.61 5.63
CA ALA A 201 -20.68 -9.98 5.59
C ALA A 201 -20.27 -10.75 4.31
N ALA A 202 -20.02 -10.03 3.20
CA ALA A 202 -19.63 -10.62 1.93
C ALA A 202 -18.10 -10.89 1.83
N TYR A 203 -17.26 -10.10 2.51
CA TYR A 203 -15.81 -10.12 2.30
C TYR A 203 -14.98 -10.47 3.55
N LEU A 204 -15.59 -10.64 4.71
CA LEU A 204 -14.96 -11.02 5.99
C LEU A 204 -15.66 -12.19 6.67
#